data_c866519347c957bbc42bfcf350fd71fa
#
_entry.id   c866519347c957bbc42bfcf350fd71fa
#
_cell.length_a   1.000
_cell.length_b   1.000
_cell.length_c   1.000
_cell.angle_alpha   90.00
_cell.angle_beta   90.00
_cell.angle_gamma   90.00
#
_symmetry.space_group_name_H-M   'P 1'
#
loop_
_entity.id
_entity.type
_entity.pdbx_description
1 polymer ?
#
loop_
_entity_poly.entity_id
_entity_poly.type
_entity_poly.pdbx_seq_one_letter_code
_entity_poly.pdbx_strand_id
1 'polypeptide(L)'
;MRKNIICKFGIPMMIISDNGRQFDNQGFRDFYSNLGIRNQFSSPGHPQANGQTEVTNQTLLKIIKTKLDEAKGAWPEELPNVLWAYRTTARTPTGETPFRLTYDTEAVIPMKVGVASTRQEAFHEESNDDHLRINLDCLDEVREEAFVRVTKY
;
A
#
# COMPACT_ATOMS: atom_id res chain seq x y z
N MET A 1 5.12 -11.06 -7.22
CA MET A 1 6.00 -10.01 -6.67
C MET A 1 6.41 -9.00 -7.73
N ARG A 2 7.09 -9.36 -8.82
CA ARG A 2 7.56 -8.43 -9.85
C ARG A 2 6.48 -7.44 -10.34
N LYS A 3 5.35 -7.94 -10.87
CA LYS A 3 4.25 -7.09 -11.39
C LYS A 3 3.55 -6.24 -10.32
N ASN A 4 3.40 -6.76 -9.11
CA ASN A 4 2.54 -6.17 -8.08
C ASN A 4 3.30 -5.27 -7.10
N ILE A 5 4.60 -5.41 -7.00
CA ILE A 5 5.46 -4.62 -6.12
C ILE A 5 6.47 -3.83 -6.95
N ILE A 6 7.42 -4.53 -7.58
CA ILE A 6 8.55 -3.86 -8.26
C ILE A 6 8.09 -2.90 -9.35
N CYS A 7 7.14 -3.33 -10.22
CA CYS A 7 6.66 -2.48 -11.31
C CYS A 7 5.75 -1.32 -10.85
N LYS A 8 5.27 -1.35 -9.60
CA LYS A 8 4.36 -0.31 -9.06
C LYS A 8 5.04 0.64 -8.10
N PHE A 9 5.98 0.15 -7.30
CA PHE A 9 6.57 0.88 -6.17
C PHE A 9 8.09 0.99 -6.26
N GLY A 10 8.70 0.42 -7.30
CA GLY A 10 10.17 0.34 -7.41
C GLY A 10 10.76 -0.84 -6.64
N ILE A 11 12.09 -0.91 -6.62
CA ILE A 11 12.83 -1.98 -5.96
C ILE A 11 12.96 -1.63 -4.47
N PRO A 12 12.39 -2.41 -3.55
CA PRO A 12 12.54 -2.16 -2.13
C PRO A 12 13.96 -2.49 -1.66
N MET A 13 14.46 -1.74 -0.70
CA MET A 13 15.77 -2.02 -0.11
C MET A 13 15.76 -3.34 0.67
N MET A 14 14.64 -3.66 1.32
CA MET A 14 14.50 -4.85 2.16
C MET A 14 13.07 -5.39 2.08
N ILE A 15 12.96 -6.71 2.18
CA ILE A 15 11.67 -7.40 2.35
C ILE A 15 11.73 -8.22 3.64
N ILE A 16 10.71 -8.04 4.47
CA ILE A 16 10.52 -8.83 5.68
C ILE A 16 9.41 -9.84 5.41
N SER A 17 9.67 -11.11 5.64
CA SER A 17 8.69 -12.19 5.48
C SER A 17 8.70 -13.13 6.69
N ASP A 18 7.68 -13.96 6.81
CA ASP A 18 7.73 -15.10 7.71
C ASP A 18 8.69 -16.18 7.17
N ASN A 19 8.96 -17.22 8.00
CA ASN A 19 9.82 -18.33 7.63
C ASN A 19 9.10 -19.37 6.72
N GLY A 20 8.04 -18.97 6.03
CA GLY A 20 7.29 -19.83 5.14
C GLY A 20 8.15 -20.32 3.95
N ARG A 21 8.08 -21.62 3.65
CA ARG A 21 8.82 -22.23 2.53
C ARG A 21 8.57 -21.56 1.19
N GLN A 22 7.41 -20.89 1.03
CA GLN A 22 7.07 -20.11 -0.16
C GLN A 22 7.99 -18.90 -0.35
N PHE A 23 8.60 -18.38 0.72
CA PHE A 23 9.51 -17.23 0.69
C PHE A 23 10.98 -17.62 0.85
N ASP A 24 11.26 -18.86 1.27
CA ASP A 24 12.61 -19.41 1.42
C ASP A 24 12.85 -20.57 0.45
N ASN A 25 12.89 -20.25 -0.84
CA ASN A 25 13.27 -21.18 -1.89
C ASN A 25 14.30 -20.54 -2.82
N GLN A 26 14.97 -21.38 -3.64
CA GLN A 26 16.04 -20.91 -4.51
C GLN A 26 15.60 -19.81 -5.47
N GLY A 27 14.40 -19.91 -6.06
CA GLY A 27 13.87 -18.90 -6.98
C GLY A 27 13.69 -17.51 -6.33
N PHE A 28 13.30 -17.46 -5.07
CA PHE A 28 13.21 -16.20 -4.33
C PHE A 28 14.58 -15.65 -3.94
N ARG A 29 15.52 -16.52 -3.55
CA ARG A 29 16.91 -16.12 -3.23
C ARG A 29 17.59 -15.50 -4.45
N ASP A 30 17.47 -16.14 -5.61
CA ASP A 30 17.99 -15.62 -6.87
C ASP A 30 17.33 -14.30 -7.26
N PHE A 31 16.01 -14.19 -7.07
CA PHE A 31 15.27 -12.95 -7.34
C PHE A 31 15.73 -11.80 -6.45
N TYR A 32 15.93 -12.03 -5.15
CA TYR A 32 16.44 -11.01 -4.24
C TYR A 32 17.88 -10.60 -4.57
N SER A 33 18.74 -11.57 -4.82
CA SER A 33 20.15 -11.35 -5.18
C SER A 33 20.28 -10.52 -6.47
N ASN A 34 19.51 -10.87 -7.50
CA ASN A 34 19.56 -10.18 -8.80
C ASN A 34 19.09 -8.72 -8.73
N LEU A 35 18.25 -8.37 -7.75
CA LEU A 35 17.72 -7.02 -7.58
C LEU A 35 18.40 -6.25 -6.42
N GLY A 36 19.38 -6.85 -5.75
CA GLY A 36 20.03 -6.25 -4.59
C GLY A 36 19.10 -6.06 -3.38
N ILE A 37 18.01 -6.84 -3.29
CA ILE A 37 17.04 -6.76 -2.20
C ILE A 37 17.54 -7.55 -1.00
N ARG A 38 17.58 -6.94 0.17
CA ARG A 38 17.85 -7.65 1.43
C ARG A 38 16.59 -8.42 1.85
N ASN A 39 16.72 -9.73 2.09
CA ASN A 39 15.64 -10.54 2.68
C ASN A 39 15.91 -10.73 4.17
N GLN A 40 14.91 -10.44 4.99
CA GLN A 40 14.93 -10.65 6.43
C GLN A 40 13.71 -11.46 6.84
N PHE A 41 13.95 -12.55 7.57
CA PHE A 41 12.88 -13.33 8.15
C PHE A 41 12.50 -12.78 9.53
N SER A 42 11.19 -12.67 9.79
CA SER A 42 10.70 -12.36 11.13
C SER A 42 11.06 -13.48 12.10
N SER A 43 11.68 -13.12 13.22
CA SER A 43 11.97 -14.10 14.27
C SER A 43 10.67 -14.60 14.91
N PRO A 44 10.53 -15.90 15.19
CA PRO A 44 9.41 -16.43 15.98
C PRO A 44 9.28 -15.77 17.36
N GLY A 45 10.39 -15.27 17.93
CA GLY A 45 10.41 -14.55 19.20
C GLY A 45 10.01 -13.05 19.11
N HIS A 46 9.93 -12.50 17.91
CA HIS A 46 9.55 -11.11 17.66
C HIS A 46 8.55 -10.99 16.52
N PRO A 47 7.31 -11.47 16.71
CA PRO A 47 6.27 -11.49 15.67
C PRO A 47 5.82 -10.07 15.26
N GLN A 48 6.15 -9.04 16.06
CA GLN A 48 5.76 -7.64 15.79
C GLN A 48 6.25 -7.13 14.43
N ALA A 49 7.39 -7.63 13.93
CA ALA A 49 7.89 -7.27 12.60
C ALA A 49 6.92 -7.65 11.46
N ASN A 50 6.08 -8.66 11.66
CA ASN A 50 5.05 -9.09 10.70
C ASN A 50 3.62 -8.70 11.12
N GLY A 51 3.45 -8.15 12.32
CA GLY A 51 2.13 -7.86 12.92
C GLY A 51 1.28 -6.95 12.03
N GLN A 52 1.87 -5.92 11.42
CA GLN A 52 1.15 -5.01 10.52
C GLN A 52 0.58 -5.75 9.29
N THR A 53 1.33 -6.70 8.74
CA THR A 53 0.88 -7.54 7.61
C THR A 53 -0.26 -8.44 8.03
N GLU A 54 -0.19 -9.03 9.22
CA GLU A 54 -1.23 -9.92 9.76
C GLU A 54 -2.54 -9.17 10.00
N VAL A 55 -2.49 -8.00 10.64
CA VAL A 55 -3.66 -7.13 10.87
C VAL A 55 -4.28 -6.69 9.53
N THR A 56 -3.45 -6.32 8.56
CA THR A 56 -3.91 -5.96 7.22
C THR A 56 -4.61 -7.13 6.54
N ASN A 57 -4.02 -8.32 6.57
CA ASN A 57 -4.60 -9.53 6.00
C ASN A 57 -5.92 -9.90 6.67
N GLN A 58 -6.03 -9.83 7.99
CA GLN A 58 -7.29 -10.08 8.72
C GLN A 58 -8.38 -9.08 8.29
N THR A 59 -8.03 -7.80 8.16
CA THR A 59 -8.97 -6.77 7.71
C THR A 59 -9.44 -7.04 6.28
N LEU A 60 -8.54 -7.35 5.36
CA LEU A 60 -8.87 -7.70 3.97
C LEU A 60 -9.76 -8.94 3.91
N LEU A 61 -9.43 -10.00 4.67
CA LEU A 61 -10.24 -11.20 4.73
C LEU A 61 -11.66 -10.93 5.26
N LYS A 62 -11.80 -10.04 6.25
CA LYS A 62 -13.12 -9.64 6.76
C LYS A 62 -13.95 -8.94 5.68
N ILE A 63 -13.35 -7.99 4.95
CA ILE A 63 -14.02 -7.28 3.85
C ILE A 63 -14.40 -8.25 2.73
N ILE A 64 -13.47 -9.15 2.34
CA ILE A 64 -13.72 -10.16 1.31
C ILE A 64 -14.87 -11.07 1.72
N LYS A 65 -14.91 -11.57 2.96
CA LYS A 65 -16.00 -12.41 3.46
C LYS A 65 -17.34 -11.71 3.36
N THR A 66 -17.43 -10.45 3.80
CA THR A 66 -18.66 -9.67 3.70
C THR A 66 -19.13 -9.54 2.24
N LYS A 67 -18.21 -9.30 1.33
CA LYS A 67 -18.50 -9.20 -0.11
C LYS A 67 -18.86 -10.55 -0.76
N LEU A 68 -18.26 -11.64 -0.27
CA LEU A 68 -18.57 -13.00 -0.73
C LEU A 68 -19.99 -13.42 -0.41
N ASP A 69 -20.48 -13.07 0.78
CA ASP A 69 -21.85 -13.34 1.17
C ASP A 69 -22.86 -12.64 0.23
N GLU A 70 -22.49 -11.45 -0.28
CA GLU A 70 -23.28 -10.70 -1.26
C GLU A 70 -23.10 -11.25 -2.71
N ALA A 71 -21.91 -11.65 -3.09
CA ALA A 71 -21.52 -11.94 -4.50
C ALA A 71 -21.63 -13.44 -4.88
N LYS A 72 -22.12 -14.32 -4.00
CA LYS A 72 -22.37 -15.76 -4.27
C LYS A 72 -21.20 -16.48 -4.99
N GLY A 73 -19.97 -16.21 -4.62
CA GLY A 73 -18.81 -16.95 -5.10
C GLY A 73 -17.95 -16.25 -6.19
N ALA A 74 -18.35 -15.09 -6.69
CA ALA A 74 -17.56 -14.28 -7.65
C ALA A 74 -16.47 -13.41 -6.99
N TRP A 75 -15.79 -13.95 -5.96
CA TRP A 75 -14.80 -13.20 -5.18
C TRP A 75 -13.53 -12.79 -5.98
N PRO A 76 -13.05 -13.55 -6.98
CA PRO A 76 -11.86 -13.13 -7.71
C PRO A 76 -12.09 -11.82 -8.48
N GLU A 77 -13.31 -11.63 -9.00
CA GLU A 77 -13.73 -10.44 -9.72
C GLU A 77 -13.90 -9.24 -8.76
N GLU A 78 -14.30 -9.49 -7.51
CA GLU A 78 -14.47 -8.46 -6.49
C GLU A 78 -13.16 -8.06 -5.80
N LEU A 79 -12.11 -8.87 -5.88
CA LEU A 79 -10.85 -8.60 -5.20
C LEU A 79 -10.23 -7.23 -5.58
N PRO A 80 -10.21 -6.79 -6.84
CA PRO A 80 -9.71 -5.46 -7.18
C PRO A 80 -10.52 -4.33 -6.50
N ASN A 81 -11.84 -4.47 -6.41
CA ASN A 81 -12.74 -3.51 -5.77
C ASN A 81 -12.48 -3.43 -4.26
N VAL A 82 -12.32 -4.59 -3.60
CA VAL A 82 -11.98 -4.67 -2.18
C VAL A 82 -10.63 -4.02 -1.89
N LEU A 83 -9.62 -4.31 -2.72
CA LEU A 83 -8.30 -3.71 -2.58
C LEU A 83 -8.31 -2.21 -2.83
N TRP A 84 -9.11 -1.75 -3.80
CA TRP A 84 -9.31 -0.33 -4.04
C TRP A 84 -9.93 0.35 -2.82
N ALA A 85 -11.06 -0.16 -2.35
CA ALA A 85 -11.74 0.36 -1.16
C ALA A 85 -10.79 0.39 0.07
N TYR A 86 -10.01 -0.68 0.28
CA TYR A 86 -9.03 -0.72 1.37
C TYR A 86 -8.01 0.40 1.27
N ARG A 87 -7.45 0.64 0.08
CA ARG A 87 -6.38 1.63 -0.15
C ARG A 87 -6.87 3.06 -0.04
N THR A 88 -8.14 3.31 -0.38
CA THR A 88 -8.72 4.66 -0.48
C THR A 88 -9.61 5.05 0.70
N THR A 89 -9.74 4.17 1.71
CA THR A 89 -10.48 4.47 2.94
C THR A 89 -9.51 4.84 4.05
N ALA A 90 -9.74 5.98 4.70
CA ALA A 90 -8.94 6.43 5.84
C ALA A 90 -8.99 5.41 6.98
N ARG A 91 -7.85 5.20 7.64
CA ARG A 91 -7.69 4.27 8.75
C ARG A 91 -7.72 5.02 10.07
N THR A 92 -8.57 4.56 11.00
CA THR A 92 -8.70 5.20 12.31
C THR A 92 -7.35 5.43 13.01
N PRO A 93 -6.40 4.47 13.03
CA PRO A 93 -5.14 4.68 13.72
C PRO A 93 -4.25 5.76 13.09
N THR A 94 -4.24 5.86 11.75
CA THR A 94 -3.39 6.83 11.03
C THR A 94 -4.10 8.14 10.75
N GLY A 95 -5.43 8.13 10.65
CA GLY A 95 -6.22 9.24 10.15
C GLY A 95 -6.13 9.44 8.63
N GLU A 96 -5.30 8.63 7.94
CA GLU A 96 -4.95 8.79 6.54
C GLU A 96 -5.32 7.55 5.71
N THR A 97 -5.44 7.71 4.40
CA THR A 97 -5.59 6.59 3.49
C THR A 97 -4.24 5.94 3.20
N PRO A 98 -4.16 4.60 3.04
CA PRO A 98 -2.93 3.95 2.60
C PRO A 98 -2.42 4.47 1.25
N PHE A 99 -3.31 4.94 0.39
CA PHE A 99 -2.96 5.52 -0.90
C PHE A 99 -2.22 6.84 -0.72
N ARG A 100 -2.75 7.75 0.11
CA ARG A 100 -2.11 9.03 0.40
C ARG A 100 -0.73 8.87 1.03
N LEU A 101 -0.61 7.97 2.03
CA LEU A 101 0.68 7.68 2.67
C LEU A 101 1.73 7.09 1.73
N THR A 102 1.31 6.56 0.57
CA THR A 102 2.22 5.98 -0.42
C THR A 102 2.60 6.99 -1.51
N TYR A 103 1.62 7.76 -2.00
CA TYR A 103 1.76 8.56 -3.22
C TYR A 103 1.63 10.07 -2.99
N ASP A 104 1.42 10.50 -1.75
CA ASP A 104 1.20 11.90 -1.35
C ASP A 104 0.03 12.59 -2.08
N THR A 105 -0.89 11.82 -2.57
CA THR A 105 -2.06 12.34 -3.27
C THR A 105 -3.28 11.48 -2.97
N GLU A 106 -4.46 12.09 -3.03
CA GLU A 106 -5.70 11.34 -2.94
C GLU A 106 -5.97 10.55 -4.22
N ALA A 107 -6.52 9.36 -4.05
CA ALA A 107 -6.91 8.53 -5.17
C ALA A 107 -8.07 9.17 -5.94
N VAL A 108 -7.92 9.29 -7.25
CA VAL A 108 -9.01 9.76 -8.12
C VAL A 108 -10.06 8.66 -8.25
N ILE A 109 -11.29 8.97 -7.86
CA ILE A 109 -12.41 8.02 -8.00
C ILE A 109 -12.69 7.82 -9.49
N PRO A 110 -12.79 6.56 -9.99
CA PRO A 110 -12.97 6.29 -11.42
C PRO A 110 -14.15 7.03 -12.07
N MET A 111 -15.22 7.29 -11.32
CA MET A 111 -16.37 8.07 -11.81
C MET A 111 -16.04 9.54 -12.06
N LYS A 112 -14.97 10.07 -11.48
CA LYS A 112 -14.50 11.45 -11.67
C LYS A 112 -13.53 11.61 -12.83
N VAL A 113 -13.11 10.52 -13.48
CA VAL A 113 -12.18 10.58 -14.64
C VAL A 113 -12.80 11.33 -15.83
N GLY A 114 -14.14 11.37 -15.93
CA GLY A 114 -14.86 12.11 -16.96
C GLY A 114 -15.28 13.54 -16.57
N VAL A 115 -15.01 13.96 -15.33
CA VAL A 115 -15.34 15.31 -14.85
C VAL A 115 -14.04 16.02 -14.55
N ALA A 116 -13.83 17.17 -15.19
CA ALA A 116 -12.66 18.02 -14.90
C ALA A 116 -12.61 18.30 -13.40
N SER A 117 -11.52 17.90 -12.75
CA SER A 117 -11.31 18.21 -11.34
C SER A 117 -10.69 19.60 -11.23
N THR A 118 -10.91 20.28 -10.10
CA THR A 118 -10.25 21.56 -9.79
C THR A 118 -8.73 21.47 -9.94
N ARG A 119 -8.14 20.28 -9.74
CA ARG A 119 -6.71 20.03 -9.93
C ARG A 119 -6.32 19.96 -11.42
N GLN A 120 -7.20 19.44 -12.30
CA GLN A 120 -6.97 19.46 -13.75
C GLN A 120 -7.15 20.87 -14.32
N GLU A 121 -8.10 21.63 -13.79
CA GLU A 121 -8.34 23.04 -14.18
C GLU A 121 -7.19 23.96 -13.72
N ALA A 122 -6.55 23.64 -12.60
CA ALA A 122 -5.41 24.38 -12.05
C ALA A 122 -4.05 23.82 -12.50
N PHE A 123 -4.02 22.87 -13.46
CA PHE A 123 -2.76 22.29 -13.94
C PHE A 123 -2.02 23.28 -14.82
N HIS A 124 -0.82 23.65 -14.40
CA HIS A 124 0.16 24.43 -15.15
C HIS A 124 1.44 23.61 -15.25
N GLU A 125 1.84 23.24 -16.46
CA GLU A 125 3.00 22.39 -16.72
C GLU A 125 4.30 22.98 -16.14
N GLU A 126 4.50 24.28 -16.29
CA GLU A 126 5.70 24.99 -15.83
C GLU A 126 5.87 25.01 -14.29
N SER A 127 4.78 24.97 -13.54
CA SER A 127 4.80 24.96 -12.05
C SER A 127 4.58 23.59 -11.44
N ASN A 128 4.28 22.56 -12.25
CA ASN A 128 3.95 21.23 -11.76
C ASN A 128 5.11 20.56 -11.04
N ASP A 129 6.32 20.71 -11.56
CA ASP A 129 7.53 20.11 -10.98
C ASP A 129 7.87 20.71 -9.61
N ASP A 130 7.66 22.02 -9.45
CA ASP A 130 7.87 22.68 -8.16
C ASP A 130 6.79 22.26 -7.15
N HIS A 131 5.52 22.14 -7.58
CA HIS A 131 4.46 21.61 -6.74
C HIS A 131 4.68 20.16 -6.35
N LEU A 132 5.22 19.33 -7.27
CA LEU A 132 5.58 17.94 -6.96
C LEU A 132 6.69 17.85 -5.91
N ARG A 133 7.72 18.70 -6.00
CA ARG A 133 8.80 18.75 -5.00
C ARG A 133 8.27 19.16 -3.63
N ILE A 134 7.47 20.22 -3.57
CA ILE A 134 6.86 20.68 -2.32
C ILE A 134 5.98 19.57 -1.71
N ASN A 135 5.19 18.87 -2.51
CA ASN A 135 4.35 17.78 -2.03
C ASN A 135 5.19 16.61 -1.50
N LEU A 136 6.31 16.27 -2.16
CA LEU A 136 7.21 15.22 -1.69
C LEU A 136 7.89 15.59 -0.36
N ASP A 137 8.27 16.85 -0.19
CA ASP A 137 8.83 17.35 1.06
C ASP A 137 7.81 17.27 2.20
N CYS A 138 6.52 17.55 1.92
CA CYS A 138 5.44 17.43 2.90
C CYS A 138 5.06 15.97 3.22
N LEU A 139 5.37 15.01 2.35
CA LEU A 139 4.98 13.61 2.54
C LEU A 139 5.61 12.98 3.79
N ASP A 140 6.85 13.31 4.06
CA ASP A 140 7.55 12.78 5.25
C ASP A 140 6.91 13.31 6.54
N GLU A 141 6.48 14.58 6.56
CA GLU A 141 5.73 15.16 7.67
C GLU A 141 4.38 14.44 7.90
N VAL A 142 3.61 14.20 6.84
CA VAL A 142 2.35 13.45 6.92
C VAL A 142 2.55 12.04 7.45
N ARG A 143 3.63 11.38 7.02
CA ARG A 143 4.00 10.03 7.50
C ARG A 143 4.40 10.03 8.97
N GLU A 144 5.17 11.03 9.40
CA GLU A 144 5.57 11.18 10.79
C GLU A 144 4.36 11.44 11.69
N GLU A 145 3.46 12.33 11.30
CA GLU A 145 2.20 12.55 12.01
C GLU A 145 1.35 11.28 12.10
N ALA A 146 1.21 10.53 11.01
CA ALA A 146 0.49 9.26 10.99
C ALA A 146 1.13 8.25 11.95
N PHE A 147 2.47 8.18 12.00
CA PHE A 147 3.21 7.33 12.93
C PHE A 147 2.95 7.73 14.39
N VAL A 148 3.00 9.02 14.69
CA VAL A 148 2.70 9.54 16.04
C VAL A 148 1.25 9.22 16.46
N ARG A 149 0.29 9.27 15.53
CA ARG A 149 -1.10 8.87 15.82
C ARG A 149 -1.19 7.38 16.15
N VAL A 150 -0.52 6.52 15.38
CA VAL A 150 -0.49 5.06 15.62
C VAL A 150 0.09 4.74 17.01
N THR A 151 1.16 5.44 17.43
CA THR A 151 1.80 5.18 18.74
C THR A 151 0.95 5.59 19.93
N LYS A 152 -0.03 6.47 19.73
CA LYS A 152 -0.97 6.92 20.77
C LYS A 152 -2.24 6.06 20.84
N TYR A 153 -2.44 5.17 19.88
CA TYR A 153 -3.65 4.36 19.76
C TYR A 153 -3.48 2.99 20.39
#